data_5822ef22aafeeeac9b7ebe14ae671994
#
_entry.id   5822ef22aafeeeac9b7ebe14ae671994
#
_cell.length_a   1.000
_cell.length_b   1.000
_cell.length_c   1.000
_cell.angle_alpha   90.00
_cell.angle_beta   90.00
_cell.angle_gamma   90.00
#
_symmetry.space_group_name_H-M   'P 1'
#
loop_
_entity.id
_entity.type
_entity.pdbx_description
1 polymer ?
#
loop_
_entity_poly.entity_id
_entity_poly.type
_entity_poly.pdbx_seq_one_letter_code
_entity_poly.pdbx_strand_id
1 'polypeptide(L)' 'MNDLTQYIMMPKIRYAPGIGTYVSYDIAAYDGFKSDIVSIVWDVTSDRDLAIRMCEMFNRYQLSPIHLEEAIIDMLKCL' A
#
# COMPACT_ATOMS: atom_id res chain seq x y z
N MET A 1 21.86 -2.76 -2.25
CA MET A 1 20.62 -3.38 -1.94
C MET A 1 20.01 -2.76 -0.70
N ASN A 2 18.72 -2.53 -0.71
CA ASN A 2 18.09 -1.83 0.38
C ASN A 2 17.12 -2.76 1.10
N ASP A 3 17.62 -3.41 2.15
CA ASP A 3 16.80 -4.34 2.93
C ASP A 3 15.95 -3.64 3.97
N LEU A 4 16.03 -2.31 4.05
CA LEU A 4 15.31 -1.56 5.06
C LEU A 4 14.00 -0.99 4.57
N THR A 5 13.68 -1.17 3.29
CA THR A 5 12.40 -0.74 2.76
C THR A 5 11.33 -1.73 3.18
N GLN A 6 10.27 -1.23 3.79
CA GLN A 6 9.13 -2.03 4.19
C GLN A 6 7.85 -1.43 3.65
N TYR A 7 6.92 -2.30 3.27
CA TYR A 7 5.61 -1.88 2.80
C TYR A 7 4.61 -2.08 3.91
N ILE A 8 3.89 -1.02 4.22
CA ILE A 8 2.91 -1.01 5.31
C ILE A 8 1.59 -0.53 4.78
N MET A 9 0.52 -1.09 5.34
CA MET A 9 -0.82 -0.57 5.05
C MET A 9 -1.24 0.35 6.18
N MET A 10 -1.98 1.40 5.81
CA MET A 10 -2.45 2.38 6.77
C MET A 10 -3.95 2.55 6.60
N PRO A 11 -4.74 2.18 7.61
CA PRO A 11 -6.18 2.38 7.52
C PRO A 11 -6.53 3.86 7.64
N LYS A 12 -7.55 4.26 6.90
CA LYS A 12 -8.03 5.63 6.93
C LYS A 12 -9.53 5.67 6.77
N ILE A 13 -10.19 6.48 7.58
CA ILE A 13 -11.62 6.68 7.46
C ILE A 13 -11.86 7.74 6.39
N ARG A 14 -12.70 7.41 5.42
CA ARG A 14 -13.03 8.30 4.32
C ARG A 14 -14.54 8.45 4.21
N TYR A 15 -14.97 9.49 3.52
CA TYR A 15 -16.37 9.75 3.28
C TYR A 15 -16.61 9.94 1.79
N ALA A 16 -17.66 9.31 1.28
CA ALA A 16 -18.08 9.50 -0.11
C ALA A 16 -19.58 9.75 -0.16
N PRO A 17 -20.03 10.76 -0.92
CA PRO A 17 -21.47 11.02 -1.05
C PRO A 17 -22.18 9.79 -1.58
N GLY A 18 -23.33 9.47 -0.99
CA GLY A 18 -24.13 8.33 -1.41
C GLY A 18 -23.69 7.00 -0.80
N ILE A 19 -22.46 6.93 -0.31
CA ILE A 19 -21.93 5.73 0.35
C ILE A 19 -21.85 5.94 1.86
N GLY A 20 -21.46 7.15 2.26
CA GLY A 20 -21.23 7.46 3.66
C GLY A 20 -19.81 7.24 4.06
N THR A 21 -19.59 6.92 5.34
CA THR A 21 -18.26 6.70 5.89
C THR A 21 -17.80 5.27 5.59
N TYR A 22 -16.55 5.12 5.19
CA TYR A 22 -15.97 3.81 4.95
C TYR A 22 -14.49 3.83 5.31
N VAL A 23 -13.92 2.64 5.56
CA VAL A 23 -12.49 2.51 5.82
C VAL A 23 -11.82 2.02 4.55
N SER A 24 -10.73 2.66 4.17
CA SER A 24 -9.88 2.17 3.09
C SER A 24 -8.44 2.14 3.57
N TYR A 25 -7.60 1.47 2.80
CA TYR A 25 -6.22 1.25 3.18
C TYR A 25 -5.30 1.89 2.15
N ASP A 26 -4.38 2.70 2.66
CA ASP A 26 -3.28 3.23 1.88
C ASP A 26 -2.11 2.27 2.00
N ILE A 27 -1.24 2.22 1.00
CA ILE A 27 -0.03 1.41 1.07
C ILE A 27 1.16 2.32 0.88
N ALA A 28 2.10 2.23 1.81
CA ALA A 28 3.26 3.09 1.81
C ALA A 28 4.53 2.27 1.85
N ALA A 29 5.57 2.80 1.20
CA ALA A 29 6.91 2.27 1.29
C ALA A 29 7.67 3.09 2.32
N TYR A 30 8.13 2.44 3.37
CA TYR A 30 8.88 3.06 4.45
C TYR A 30 10.34 2.68 4.33
N ASP A 31 11.21 3.67 4.31
CA ASP A 31 12.65 3.44 4.28
C ASP A 31 13.19 3.56 5.70
N GLY A 32 13.52 2.42 6.29
CA GLY A 32 14.01 2.39 7.67
C GLY A 32 15.35 3.06 7.84
N PHE A 33 16.14 3.13 6.76
CA PHE A 33 17.41 3.81 6.82
C PHE A 33 17.23 5.32 6.96
N LYS A 34 16.30 5.88 6.21
CA LYS A 34 15.99 7.32 6.28
C LYS A 34 14.95 7.64 7.34
N SER A 35 14.29 6.64 7.88
CA SER A 35 13.18 6.79 8.84
C SER A 35 12.08 7.66 8.24
N ASP A 36 11.71 7.39 7.00
CA ASP A 36 10.76 8.22 6.29
C ASP A 36 9.97 7.41 5.28
N ILE A 37 8.77 7.89 4.97
CA ILE A 37 7.96 7.33 3.90
C ILE A 37 8.47 7.92 2.58
N VAL A 38 8.84 7.04 1.66
CA VAL A 38 9.40 7.47 0.38
C VAL A 38 8.41 7.36 -0.77
N SER A 39 7.31 6.64 -0.57
CA SER A 39 6.28 6.50 -1.60
C SER A 39 4.99 6.08 -0.91
N ILE A 40 3.85 6.55 -1.42
CA ILE A 40 2.56 6.19 -0.85
C ILE A 40 1.52 6.20 -1.96
N VAL A 41 0.61 5.21 -1.91
CA VAL A 41 -0.56 5.17 -2.78
C VAL A 41 -1.78 5.21 -1.89
N TRP A 42 -2.64 6.19 -2.13
CA TRP A 42 -3.82 6.46 -1.32
C TRP A 42 -5.00 5.60 -1.78
N ASP A 43 -5.83 5.20 -0.82
CA ASP A 43 -7.14 4.61 -1.10
C ASP A 43 -7.04 3.44 -2.07
N VAL A 44 -6.17 2.47 -1.73
CA VAL A 44 -5.92 1.33 -2.60
C VAL A 44 -7.11 0.38 -2.62
N THR A 45 -7.62 0.05 -1.47
CA THR A 45 -8.72 -0.91 -1.34
C THR A 45 -9.37 -0.78 0.03
N SER A 46 -10.63 -1.14 0.10
CA SER A 46 -11.30 -1.27 1.40
C SER A 46 -11.25 -2.70 1.93
N ASP A 47 -10.62 -3.62 1.20
CA ASP A 47 -10.46 -5.00 1.63
C ASP A 47 -9.16 -5.13 2.42
N ARG A 48 -9.30 -5.29 3.75
CA ARG A 48 -8.15 -5.35 4.64
C ARG A 48 -7.23 -6.52 4.31
N ASP A 49 -7.81 -7.68 4.01
CA ASP A 49 -7.00 -8.86 3.71
C ASP A 49 -6.20 -8.69 2.43
N LEU A 50 -6.78 -8.05 1.43
CA LEU A 50 -6.06 -7.76 0.20
C LEU A 50 -4.91 -6.81 0.46
N ALA A 51 -5.12 -5.75 1.25
CA ALA A 51 -4.05 -4.82 1.59
C ALA A 51 -2.90 -5.52 2.30
N ILE A 52 -3.23 -6.42 3.24
CA ILE A 52 -2.21 -7.19 3.95
C ILE A 52 -1.43 -8.06 2.98
N ARG A 53 -2.13 -8.77 2.08
CA ARG A 53 -1.45 -9.64 1.12
C ARG A 53 -0.55 -8.85 0.17
N MET A 54 -0.99 -7.67 -0.23
CA MET A 54 -0.15 -6.81 -1.08
C MET A 54 1.15 -6.46 -0.37
N CYS A 55 1.04 -6.00 0.87
CA CYS A 55 2.23 -5.63 1.63
C CYS A 55 3.15 -6.81 1.87
N GLU A 56 2.58 -7.98 2.19
CA GLU A 56 3.38 -9.18 2.39
C GLU A 56 4.14 -9.55 1.12
N MET A 57 3.48 -9.47 -0.01
CA MET A 57 4.11 -9.80 -1.28
C MET A 57 5.22 -8.80 -1.63
N PHE A 58 4.93 -7.50 -1.49
CA PHE A 58 5.93 -6.49 -1.80
C PHE A 58 7.15 -6.60 -0.89
N ASN A 59 6.94 -6.95 0.39
CA ASN A 59 8.05 -7.16 1.32
C ASN A 59 8.84 -8.41 0.95
N ARG A 60 8.14 -9.48 0.60
CA ARG A 60 8.80 -10.75 0.24
C ARG A 60 9.71 -10.58 -0.96
N TYR A 61 9.23 -9.89 -1.99
CA TYR A 61 9.96 -9.76 -3.25
C TYR A 61 10.80 -8.49 -3.31
N GLN A 62 10.82 -7.72 -2.22
CA GLN A 62 11.62 -6.51 -2.13
C GLN A 62 11.39 -5.57 -3.29
N LEU A 63 10.11 -5.28 -3.53
CA LEU A 63 9.69 -4.37 -4.59
C LEU A 63 10.39 -3.03 -4.43
N SER A 64 10.87 -2.46 -5.54
CA SER A 64 11.43 -1.12 -5.51
C SER A 64 10.31 -0.09 -5.34
N PRO A 65 10.50 0.91 -4.46
CA PRO A 65 9.44 1.90 -4.21
C PRO A 65 8.99 2.65 -5.46
N ILE A 66 9.85 2.81 -6.46
CA ILE A 66 9.47 3.53 -7.67
C ILE A 66 8.44 2.75 -8.50
N HIS A 67 8.27 1.45 -8.21
CA HIS A 67 7.30 0.61 -8.92
C HIS A 67 6.04 0.34 -8.11
N LEU A 68 5.89 1.01 -6.96
CA LEU A 68 4.78 0.69 -6.06
C LEU A 68 3.43 0.89 -6.73
N GLU A 69 3.22 2.03 -7.36
CA GLU A 69 1.93 2.34 -7.98
C GLU A 69 1.61 1.34 -9.09
N GLU A 70 2.59 1.04 -9.94
CA GLU A 70 2.39 0.09 -11.03
C GLU A 70 2.04 -1.30 -10.52
N ALA A 71 2.73 -1.74 -9.46
CA ALA A 71 2.49 -3.06 -8.89
C ALA A 71 1.09 -3.15 -8.30
N ILE A 72 0.63 -2.10 -7.63
CA ILE A 72 -0.72 -2.09 -7.07
C ILE A 72 -1.76 -2.14 -8.19
N ILE A 73 -1.58 -1.33 -9.23
CA ILE A 73 -2.51 -1.31 -10.35
C ILE A 73 -2.58 -2.69 -11.00
N ASP A 74 -1.44 -3.34 -11.20
CA ASP A 74 -1.41 -4.67 -11.80
C ASP A 74 -2.14 -5.69 -10.94
N MET A 75 -1.94 -5.64 -9.63
CA MET A 75 -2.63 -6.58 -8.73
C MET A 75 -4.14 -6.34 -8.74
N LEU A 76 -4.56 -5.09 -8.76
CA LEU A 76 -6.01 -4.79 -8.80
C LEU A 76 -6.65 -5.26 -10.08
N LYS A 77 -5.91 -5.25 -11.19
CA LYS A 77 -6.43 -5.74 -12.47
C LYS A 77 -6.62 -7.25 -12.48
N CYS A 78 -5.92 -7.96 -11.62
CA CYS A 78 -6.00 -9.42 -11.58
C CYS A 78 -7.12 -9.95 -10.71
N LEU A 79 -7.91 -9.07 -10.09
CA LEU A 79 -8.99 -9.48 -9.20
C LEU A 79 -10.28 -9.86 -9.95
#